data_402b825abc021bd2ed11ce8a849b6341
#
_entry.id   402b825abc021bd2ed11ce8a849b6341
#
_cell.length_a   1.000
_cell.length_b   1.000
_cell.length_c   1.000
_cell.angle_alpha   90.00
_cell.angle_beta   90.00
_cell.angle_gamma   90.00
#
_symmetry.space_group_name_H-M   'P 1'
#
loop_
_entity.id
_entity.type
_entity.pdbx_description
1 polymer ?
#
loop_
_entity_poly.entity_id
_entity_poly.type
_entity_poly.pdbx_seq_one_letter_code
_entity_poly.pdbx_strand_id
1 'polypeptide(L)'
;MAADSNCGHSDYSQAVSYLYGLQKFGIKLGLDRTRGLLNALGNPHKGMKFIHVAGTNGKGSVCAFLESILKEAGFKVGFYSSPHLVRFTERFRINGREIGRDAAASLTDEVRAVSDPDDPPTFFEATTVMALSFFAREHTDFAIMEVGMGGRLDSTNVINPIAAGITNVSMEHQQYLGSRLLDIAYEKAGVIKEGLEVIAGVTQPPVVDLYGRLSSEKGARLLRVGKDIRYRTTSSGLHYYGTDRRMEGLELSLKGSFQSRNAAISLGIIEVMGRKGFKLDEDHVRAGLKSTFWPGRLHVFSHEPALVLDGSHNPGAIRTVVSTLDKTFSYKRLILVMGIMADKDIGSMLKEIVPIADHVIYTRPVYERAADPKVLYEKARGLGAVGEVAADIPLALERAKALADSRDLILVCGSLFTVGEALTYLDPVAYCPDPVRVY
;
A
#
# COMPACT_ATOMS: atom_id res chain seq x y z
N MET A 1 -28.25 -25.15 -22.72
CA MET A 1 -28.39 -25.01 -21.27
C MET A 1 -27.46 -23.89 -20.86
N ALA A 2 -27.98 -22.68 -20.81
CA ALA A 2 -27.26 -21.47 -20.36
C ALA A 2 -28.16 -20.87 -19.27
N ALA A 3 -27.93 -21.32 -18.05
CA ALA A 3 -28.51 -20.73 -16.86
C ALA A 3 -27.48 -21.02 -15.74
N ASP A 4 -26.92 -19.98 -15.16
CA ASP A 4 -26.31 -19.87 -13.84
C ASP A 4 -25.15 -18.84 -13.74
N SER A 5 -25.07 -17.88 -14.68
CA SER A 5 -24.05 -16.78 -14.56
C SER A 5 -24.56 -15.55 -13.80
N ASN A 6 -25.82 -15.53 -13.35
CA ASN A 6 -26.44 -14.29 -12.79
C ASN A 6 -26.60 -14.30 -11.27
N CYS A 7 -26.52 -15.45 -10.59
CA CYS A 7 -26.74 -15.56 -9.13
C CYS A 7 -25.55 -14.96 -8.33
N GLY A 8 -24.31 -15.32 -8.69
CA GLY A 8 -23.12 -14.87 -7.97
C GLY A 8 -22.83 -13.35 -8.07
N HIS A 9 -23.29 -12.68 -9.13
CA HIS A 9 -23.12 -11.23 -9.29
C HIS A 9 -24.01 -10.43 -8.34
N SER A 10 -25.21 -10.89 -8.05
CA SER A 10 -26.14 -10.25 -7.09
C SER A 10 -25.58 -10.31 -5.67
N ASP A 11 -25.11 -11.47 -5.25
CA ASP A 11 -24.63 -11.69 -3.88
C ASP A 11 -23.33 -10.91 -3.59
N TYR A 12 -22.39 -10.89 -4.52
CA TYR A 12 -21.16 -10.09 -4.38
C TYR A 12 -21.44 -8.60 -4.29
N SER A 13 -22.34 -8.08 -5.14
CA SER A 13 -22.71 -6.65 -5.12
C SER A 13 -23.37 -6.25 -3.81
N GLN A 14 -24.22 -7.13 -3.24
CA GLN A 14 -24.86 -6.91 -1.95
C GLN A 14 -23.83 -6.95 -0.81
N ALA A 15 -22.90 -7.90 -0.84
CA ALA A 15 -21.82 -8.04 0.13
C ALA A 15 -20.91 -6.79 0.16
N VAL A 16 -20.48 -6.32 -1.02
CA VAL A 16 -19.66 -5.11 -1.14
C VAL A 16 -20.44 -3.87 -0.69
N SER A 17 -21.73 -3.75 -1.03
CA SER A 17 -22.58 -2.66 -0.56
C SER A 17 -22.72 -2.65 0.96
N TYR A 18 -22.91 -3.83 1.59
CA TYR A 18 -22.93 -3.95 3.04
C TYR A 18 -21.62 -3.47 3.67
N LEU A 19 -20.48 -3.94 3.16
CA LEU A 19 -19.16 -3.55 3.68
C LEU A 19 -18.94 -2.04 3.55
N TYR A 20 -19.26 -1.44 2.40
CA TYR A 20 -19.14 0.01 2.24
C TYR A 20 -20.09 0.76 3.15
N GLY A 21 -21.29 0.22 3.43
CA GLY A 21 -22.19 0.75 4.43
C GLY A 21 -21.60 0.83 5.84
N LEU A 22 -20.58 0.01 6.16
CA LEU A 22 -19.86 0.08 7.43
C LEU A 22 -18.92 1.31 7.54
N GLN A 23 -18.57 1.95 6.42
CA GLN A 23 -17.69 3.14 6.43
C GLN A 23 -18.33 4.32 7.19
N LYS A 24 -19.65 4.39 7.29
CA LYS A 24 -20.38 5.39 8.09
C LYS A 24 -19.98 5.39 9.57
N PHE A 25 -19.49 4.26 10.09
CA PHE A 25 -19.02 4.16 11.48
C PHE A 25 -17.59 4.72 11.68
N GLY A 26 -16.96 5.18 10.59
CA GLY A 26 -15.66 5.84 10.62
C GLY A 26 -14.52 4.94 11.07
N ILE A 27 -13.52 5.56 11.69
CA ILE A 27 -12.34 4.87 12.24
C ILE A 27 -12.53 4.78 13.75
N LYS A 28 -12.59 3.56 14.25
CA LYS A 28 -12.60 3.25 15.68
C LYS A 28 -11.30 2.51 16.01
N LEU A 29 -10.47 3.09 16.88
CA LEU A 29 -9.20 2.47 17.31
C LEU A 29 -9.49 1.49 18.46
N GLY A 30 -8.94 0.29 18.36
CA GLY A 30 -9.09 -0.76 19.36
C GLY A 30 -9.05 -2.15 18.74
N LEU A 31 -8.80 -3.17 19.55
CA LEU A 31 -8.68 -4.55 19.08
C LEU A 31 -9.85 -5.44 19.51
N ASP A 32 -10.69 -4.97 20.42
CA ASP A 32 -11.67 -5.82 21.14
C ASP A 32 -12.76 -6.33 20.20
N ARG A 33 -13.30 -5.49 19.29
CA ARG A 33 -14.28 -5.92 18.28
C ARG A 33 -13.67 -6.93 17.32
N THR A 34 -12.46 -6.66 16.80
CA THR A 34 -11.76 -7.60 15.91
C THR A 34 -11.53 -8.95 16.60
N ARG A 35 -11.12 -8.94 17.90
CA ARG A 35 -10.95 -10.14 18.70
C ARG A 35 -12.27 -10.85 18.95
N GLY A 36 -13.35 -10.12 19.23
CA GLY A 36 -14.70 -10.66 19.42
C GLY A 36 -15.19 -11.41 18.18
N LEU A 37 -15.08 -10.78 17.00
CA LEU A 37 -15.44 -11.40 15.73
C LEU A 37 -14.60 -12.65 15.44
N LEU A 38 -13.28 -12.56 15.61
CA LEU A 38 -12.40 -13.72 15.42
C LEU A 38 -12.75 -14.87 16.39
N ASN A 39 -13.06 -14.54 17.63
CA ASN A 39 -13.45 -15.56 18.63
C ASN A 39 -14.77 -16.24 18.23
N ALA A 40 -15.76 -15.48 17.78
CA ALA A 40 -17.05 -16.01 17.30
C ALA A 40 -16.88 -16.92 16.08
N LEU A 41 -15.87 -16.65 15.24
CA LEU A 41 -15.49 -17.49 14.09
C LEU A 41 -14.50 -18.62 14.45
N GLY A 42 -14.27 -18.91 15.74
CA GLY A 42 -13.39 -19.98 16.18
C GLY A 42 -11.90 -19.68 16.11
N ASN A 43 -11.51 -18.40 16.01
CA ASN A 43 -10.11 -17.93 15.92
C ASN A 43 -9.31 -18.57 14.78
N PRO A 44 -9.75 -18.46 13.53
CA PRO A 44 -9.14 -19.15 12.39
C PRO A 44 -7.66 -18.79 12.16
N HIS A 45 -7.24 -17.61 12.63
CA HIS A 45 -5.87 -17.12 12.49
C HIS A 45 -4.85 -17.77 13.44
N LYS A 46 -5.30 -18.53 14.45
CA LYS A 46 -4.37 -19.17 15.40
C LYS A 46 -3.55 -20.25 14.72
N GLY A 47 -2.24 -20.24 14.97
CA GLY A 47 -1.29 -21.19 14.37
C GLY A 47 -0.75 -20.79 12.99
N MET A 48 -1.29 -19.74 12.35
CA MET A 48 -0.74 -19.19 11.11
C MET A 48 0.56 -18.41 11.35
N LYS A 49 1.40 -18.38 10.34
CA LYS A 49 2.65 -17.60 10.34
C LYS A 49 2.45 -16.26 9.65
N PHE A 50 2.65 -15.17 10.38
CA PHE A 50 2.42 -13.83 9.89
C PHE A 50 3.71 -13.04 9.70
N ILE A 51 3.72 -12.18 8.68
CA ILE A 51 4.66 -11.07 8.52
C ILE A 51 3.84 -9.79 8.62
N HIS A 52 4.23 -8.87 9.50
CA HIS A 52 3.47 -7.66 9.77
C HIS A 52 4.24 -6.42 9.31
N VAL A 53 3.64 -5.59 8.45
CA VAL A 53 4.34 -4.42 7.87
C VAL A 53 3.59 -3.14 8.19
N ALA A 54 4.25 -2.28 8.99
CA ALA A 54 3.79 -0.95 9.36
C ALA A 54 4.63 0.15 8.69
N GLY A 55 4.18 1.39 8.81
CA GLY A 55 4.89 2.56 8.33
C GLY A 55 3.94 3.61 7.73
N THR A 56 4.46 4.76 7.34
CA THR A 56 3.67 5.77 6.63
C THR A 56 3.61 5.42 5.14
N ASN A 57 4.72 5.46 4.44
CA ASN A 57 4.81 5.16 3.00
C ASN A 57 5.62 3.89 2.75
N GLY A 58 5.36 3.20 1.63
CA GLY A 58 6.14 2.04 1.19
C GLY A 58 5.69 0.69 1.74
N LYS A 59 4.70 0.62 2.61
CA LYS A 59 4.16 -0.65 3.18
C LYS A 59 3.81 -1.65 2.08
N GLY A 60 2.90 -1.27 1.17
CA GLY A 60 2.47 -2.13 0.07
C GLY A 60 3.61 -2.59 -0.83
N SER A 61 4.63 -1.73 -1.10
CA SER A 61 5.81 -2.15 -1.88
C SER A 61 6.65 -3.20 -1.13
N VAL A 62 6.86 -3.04 0.18
CA VAL A 62 7.55 -4.04 1.01
C VAL A 62 6.78 -5.35 1.01
N CYS A 63 5.46 -5.31 1.20
CA CYS A 63 4.61 -6.49 1.17
C CYS A 63 4.65 -7.18 -0.21
N ALA A 64 4.61 -6.42 -1.31
CA ALA A 64 4.66 -6.96 -2.66
C ALA A 64 6.01 -7.64 -2.96
N PHE A 65 7.14 -7.05 -2.54
CA PHE A 65 8.45 -7.73 -2.63
C PHE A 65 8.46 -9.03 -1.84
N LEU A 66 7.94 -9.03 -0.62
CA LEU A 66 7.86 -10.23 0.22
C LEU A 66 6.97 -11.30 -0.40
N GLU A 67 5.76 -10.94 -0.86
CA GLU A 67 4.85 -11.87 -1.55
C GLU A 67 5.54 -12.53 -2.75
N SER A 68 6.18 -11.71 -3.59
CA SER A 68 6.85 -12.19 -4.79
C SER A 68 8.01 -13.14 -4.47
N ILE A 69 8.89 -12.77 -3.53
CA ILE A 69 10.04 -13.62 -3.13
C ILE A 69 9.57 -14.95 -2.53
N LEU A 70 8.58 -14.93 -1.64
CA LEU A 70 8.07 -16.13 -1.00
C LEU A 70 7.33 -17.04 -1.98
N LYS A 71 6.60 -16.46 -2.94
CA LYS A 71 5.97 -17.20 -4.03
C LYS A 71 7.00 -17.91 -4.92
N GLU A 72 8.09 -17.21 -5.30
CA GLU A 72 9.18 -17.82 -6.08
C GLU A 72 9.87 -18.97 -5.31
N ALA A 73 9.89 -18.90 -3.99
CA ALA A 73 10.38 -19.96 -3.12
C ALA A 73 9.38 -21.14 -2.95
N GLY A 74 8.23 -21.10 -3.65
CA GLY A 74 7.24 -22.16 -3.67
C GLY A 74 6.21 -22.13 -2.54
N PHE A 75 6.18 -21.08 -1.71
CA PHE A 75 5.20 -20.96 -0.62
C PHE A 75 3.84 -20.45 -1.13
N LYS A 76 2.76 -20.89 -0.47
CA LYS A 76 1.44 -20.31 -0.62
C LYS A 76 1.30 -19.10 0.31
N VAL A 77 1.28 -17.91 -0.26
CA VAL A 77 1.39 -16.65 0.47
C VAL A 77 0.09 -15.85 0.39
N GLY A 78 -0.56 -15.63 1.53
CA GLY A 78 -1.64 -14.66 1.66
C GLY A 78 -1.08 -13.24 1.78
N PHE A 79 -1.71 -12.26 1.13
CA PHE A 79 -1.37 -10.85 1.28
C PHE A 79 -2.62 -10.01 1.45
N TYR A 80 -2.73 -9.36 2.61
CA TYR A 80 -3.75 -8.36 2.91
C TYR A 80 -3.19 -6.96 2.77
N SER A 81 -3.83 -6.14 1.92
CA SER A 81 -3.41 -4.77 1.64
C SER A 81 -4.55 -3.76 1.76
N SER A 82 -4.22 -2.50 2.00
CA SER A 82 -5.19 -1.40 2.04
C SER A 82 -4.58 -0.04 1.72
N PRO A 83 -5.38 0.87 1.07
CA PRO A 83 -6.63 0.56 0.38
C PRO A 83 -6.39 -0.18 -0.95
N HIS A 84 -7.47 -0.63 -1.61
CA HIS A 84 -7.41 -1.12 -2.99
C HIS A 84 -7.35 0.04 -4.00
N LEU A 85 -6.97 -0.24 -5.23
CA LEU A 85 -6.96 0.75 -6.32
C LEU A 85 -8.30 0.80 -7.06
N VAL A 86 -8.82 -0.33 -7.49
CA VAL A 86 -9.98 -0.44 -8.38
C VAL A 86 -11.05 -1.37 -7.81
N ARG A 87 -10.65 -2.57 -7.34
CA ARG A 87 -11.56 -3.62 -6.87
C ARG A 87 -11.38 -3.91 -5.40
N PHE A 88 -12.47 -4.15 -4.72
CA PHE A 88 -12.47 -4.60 -3.33
C PHE A 88 -11.62 -5.87 -3.11
N THR A 89 -11.69 -6.81 -4.06
CA THR A 89 -10.97 -8.10 -4.04
C THR A 89 -9.45 -7.96 -4.02
N GLU A 90 -8.88 -6.84 -4.50
CA GLU A 90 -7.44 -6.55 -4.46
C GLU A 90 -6.85 -6.60 -3.03
N ARG A 91 -7.70 -6.41 -2.01
CA ARG A 91 -7.27 -6.43 -0.61
C ARG A 91 -6.84 -7.82 -0.13
N PHE A 92 -7.30 -8.87 -0.81
CA PHE A 92 -7.14 -10.26 -0.39
C PHE A 92 -6.52 -11.06 -1.53
N ARG A 93 -5.23 -11.32 -1.44
CA ARG A 93 -4.53 -12.03 -2.51
C ARG A 93 -3.84 -13.28 -1.97
N ILE A 94 -3.74 -14.28 -2.83
CA ILE A 94 -2.89 -15.46 -2.61
C ILE A 94 -2.00 -15.64 -3.85
N ASN A 95 -0.68 -15.54 -3.66
CA ASN A 95 0.31 -15.64 -4.73
C ASN A 95 0.01 -14.70 -5.92
N GLY A 96 -0.39 -13.47 -5.63
CA GLY A 96 -0.72 -12.43 -6.61
C GLY A 96 -2.13 -12.52 -7.22
N ARG A 97 -2.93 -13.56 -6.88
CA ARG A 97 -4.31 -13.71 -7.35
C ARG A 97 -5.30 -13.19 -6.31
N GLU A 98 -6.22 -12.36 -6.75
CA GLU A 98 -7.29 -11.84 -5.90
C GLU A 98 -8.26 -12.95 -5.48
N ILE A 99 -8.90 -12.78 -4.33
CA ILE A 99 -10.02 -13.62 -3.89
C ILE A 99 -11.14 -13.64 -4.94
N GLY A 100 -11.77 -14.78 -5.15
CA GLY A 100 -12.97 -14.88 -5.98
C GLY A 100 -14.16 -14.12 -5.38
N ARG A 101 -15.01 -13.57 -6.24
CA ARG A 101 -16.19 -12.78 -5.81
C ARG A 101 -17.13 -13.58 -4.90
N ASP A 102 -17.38 -14.84 -5.21
CA ASP A 102 -18.24 -15.71 -4.40
C ASP A 102 -17.64 -15.98 -3.02
N ALA A 103 -16.32 -16.20 -2.94
CA ALA A 103 -15.63 -16.37 -1.67
C ALA A 103 -15.64 -15.09 -0.83
N ALA A 104 -15.50 -13.91 -1.47
CA ALA A 104 -15.61 -12.62 -0.79
C ALA A 104 -17.02 -12.37 -0.26
N ALA A 105 -18.07 -12.73 -1.01
CA ALA A 105 -19.46 -12.67 -0.57
C ALA A 105 -19.71 -13.58 0.62
N SER A 106 -19.33 -14.86 0.53
CA SER A 106 -19.48 -15.82 1.63
C SER A 106 -18.80 -15.35 2.92
N LEU A 107 -17.56 -14.86 2.83
CA LEU A 107 -16.84 -14.34 4.00
C LEU A 107 -17.50 -13.08 4.59
N THR A 108 -18.10 -12.25 3.75
CA THR A 108 -18.88 -11.08 4.21
C THR A 108 -20.09 -11.51 5.01
N ASP A 109 -20.85 -12.50 4.52
CA ASP A 109 -22.04 -13.01 5.20
C ASP A 109 -21.68 -13.68 6.54
N GLU A 110 -20.56 -14.38 6.61
CA GLU A 110 -20.08 -14.99 7.86
C GLU A 110 -19.70 -13.92 8.90
N VAL A 111 -18.96 -12.88 8.50
CA VAL A 111 -18.63 -11.77 9.41
C VAL A 111 -19.90 -11.06 9.85
N ARG A 112 -20.84 -10.84 8.92
CA ARG A 112 -22.14 -10.23 9.21
C ARG A 112 -22.95 -11.05 10.20
N ALA A 113 -22.98 -12.37 10.06
CA ALA A 113 -23.73 -13.28 10.92
C ALA A 113 -23.25 -13.29 12.39
N VAL A 114 -21.98 -13.02 12.64
CA VAL A 114 -21.40 -12.96 13.99
C VAL A 114 -21.21 -11.52 14.51
N SER A 115 -21.61 -10.50 13.72
CA SER A 115 -21.51 -9.11 14.12
C SER A 115 -22.65 -8.72 15.04
N ASP A 116 -22.36 -7.92 16.07
CA ASP A 116 -23.37 -7.32 16.94
C ASP A 116 -24.10 -6.19 16.14
N PRO A 117 -25.43 -6.28 15.96
CA PRO A 117 -26.19 -5.23 15.28
C PRO A 117 -26.15 -3.87 16.00
N ASP A 118 -25.99 -3.85 17.32
CA ASP A 118 -25.97 -2.64 18.14
C ASP A 118 -24.57 -1.98 18.21
N ASP A 119 -23.49 -2.79 18.05
CA ASP A 119 -22.11 -2.28 17.89
C ASP A 119 -21.40 -2.94 16.69
N PRO A 120 -21.84 -2.64 15.46
CA PRO A 120 -21.28 -3.26 14.26
C PRO A 120 -19.81 -2.90 14.07
N PRO A 121 -19.05 -3.80 13.40
CA PRO A 121 -17.66 -3.54 13.08
C PRO A 121 -17.52 -2.35 12.13
N THR A 122 -16.36 -1.72 12.16
CA THR A 122 -15.95 -0.82 11.08
C THR A 122 -15.63 -1.63 9.82
N PHE A 123 -15.61 -0.96 8.68
CA PHE A 123 -15.18 -1.56 7.41
C PHE A 123 -13.82 -2.27 7.53
N PHE A 124 -12.86 -1.64 8.21
CA PHE A 124 -11.51 -2.18 8.33
C PHE A 124 -11.43 -3.37 9.28
N GLU A 125 -12.18 -3.37 10.38
CA GLU A 125 -12.29 -4.53 11.28
C GLU A 125 -12.89 -5.72 10.54
N ALA A 126 -14.00 -5.53 9.83
CA ALA A 126 -14.65 -6.59 9.03
C ALA A 126 -13.69 -7.17 7.98
N THR A 127 -13.04 -6.31 7.18
CA THR A 127 -12.13 -6.78 6.12
C THR A 127 -10.87 -7.45 6.67
N THR A 128 -10.38 -7.04 7.85
CA THR A 128 -9.27 -7.73 8.53
C THR A 128 -9.66 -9.15 8.95
N VAL A 129 -10.85 -9.31 9.53
CA VAL A 129 -11.37 -10.62 9.92
C VAL A 129 -11.59 -11.52 8.70
N MET A 130 -12.15 -10.97 7.61
CA MET A 130 -12.28 -11.68 6.32
C MET A 130 -10.93 -12.18 5.81
N ALA A 131 -9.89 -11.32 5.83
CA ALA A 131 -8.55 -11.70 5.38
C ALA A 131 -7.98 -12.88 6.17
N LEU A 132 -8.06 -12.81 7.50
CA LEU A 132 -7.57 -13.87 8.39
C LEU A 132 -8.34 -15.18 8.19
N SER A 133 -9.66 -15.12 8.02
CA SER A 133 -10.50 -16.29 7.72
C SER A 133 -10.19 -16.88 6.34
N PHE A 134 -10.01 -16.03 5.33
CA PHE A 134 -9.64 -16.45 3.98
C PHE A 134 -8.31 -17.20 3.95
N PHE A 135 -7.27 -16.60 4.51
CA PHE A 135 -5.94 -17.22 4.51
C PHE A 135 -5.87 -18.51 5.30
N ALA A 136 -6.64 -18.60 6.39
CA ALA A 136 -6.76 -19.85 7.16
C ALA A 136 -7.42 -20.98 6.34
N ARG A 137 -8.53 -20.70 5.65
CA ARG A 137 -9.23 -21.66 4.77
C ARG A 137 -8.38 -22.15 3.63
N GLU A 138 -7.63 -21.21 3.06
CA GLU A 138 -6.74 -21.51 1.95
C GLU A 138 -5.43 -22.18 2.39
N HIS A 139 -5.23 -22.43 3.68
CA HIS A 139 -4.04 -23.07 4.23
C HIS A 139 -2.76 -22.41 3.73
N THR A 140 -2.68 -21.07 3.83
CA THR A 140 -1.47 -20.34 3.43
C THR A 140 -0.30 -20.67 4.35
N ASP A 141 0.90 -20.83 3.77
CA ASP A 141 2.14 -21.05 4.54
C ASP A 141 2.52 -19.81 5.34
N PHE A 142 2.28 -18.62 4.73
CA PHE A 142 2.50 -17.30 5.32
C PHE A 142 1.37 -16.37 4.97
N ALA A 143 1.07 -15.43 5.88
CA ALA A 143 0.19 -14.31 5.60
C ALA A 143 0.93 -12.98 5.87
N ILE A 144 1.07 -12.16 4.83
CA ILE A 144 1.64 -10.80 4.91
C ILE A 144 0.48 -9.84 5.20
N MET A 145 0.56 -9.16 6.34
CA MET A 145 -0.48 -8.23 6.78
C MET A 145 0.04 -6.80 6.72
N GLU A 146 -0.49 -6.00 5.81
CA GLU A 146 -0.24 -4.56 5.76
C GLU A 146 -1.09 -3.86 6.82
N VAL A 147 -0.46 -3.08 7.70
CA VAL A 147 -1.14 -2.21 8.67
C VAL A 147 -1.93 -1.12 7.93
N GLY A 148 -3.19 -0.95 8.26
CA GLY A 148 -4.02 0.11 7.70
C GLY A 148 -3.59 1.49 8.20
N MET A 149 -3.58 1.68 9.52
CA MET A 149 -3.23 2.96 10.13
C MET A 149 -2.57 2.77 11.50
N GLY A 150 -1.47 3.50 11.76
CA GLY A 150 -0.76 3.39 13.02
C GLY A 150 -0.06 2.05 13.15
N GLY A 151 -0.56 1.19 14.02
CA GLY A 151 -0.06 -0.17 14.28
C GLY A 151 -0.60 -0.72 15.60
N ARG A 152 -0.43 -0.01 16.72
CA ARG A 152 -0.76 -0.48 18.07
C ARG A 152 -2.23 -0.91 18.23
N LEU A 153 -3.13 -0.10 17.73
CA LEU A 153 -4.59 -0.31 17.80
C LEU A 153 -5.22 -0.60 16.42
N ASP A 154 -4.39 -0.92 15.43
CA ASP A 154 -4.85 -1.35 14.10
C ASP A 154 -5.40 -2.77 14.18
N SER A 155 -6.52 -3.04 13.50
CA SER A 155 -7.19 -4.34 13.53
C SER A 155 -6.26 -5.49 13.13
N THR A 156 -5.26 -5.25 12.28
CA THR A 156 -4.27 -6.28 11.92
C THR A 156 -3.38 -6.69 13.09
N ASN A 157 -3.30 -5.88 14.16
CA ASN A 157 -2.41 -6.13 15.29
C ASN A 157 -2.92 -7.22 16.28
N VAL A 158 -3.99 -7.92 15.94
CA VAL A 158 -4.46 -9.12 16.66
C VAL A 158 -3.58 -10.34 16.43
N ILE A 159 -2.69 -10.31 15.45
CA ILE A 159 -1.79 -11.39 15.06
C ILE A 159 -0.50 -11.43 15.90
N ASN A 160 0.15 -12.61 15.90
CA ASN A 160 1.51 -12.79 16.43
C ASN A 160 2.46 -13.07 15.24
N PRO A 161 3.17 -12.06 14.73
CA PRO A 161 4.03 -12.22 13.58
C PRO A 161 5.35 -12.93 13.91
N ILE A 162 5.91 -13.63 12.92
CA ILE A 162 7.26 -14.21 13.01
C ILE A 162 8.35 -13.19 12.69
N ALA A 163 8.02 -12.14 11.94
CA ALA A 163 8.87 -11.00 11.63
C ALA A 163 8.00 -9.75 11.40
N ALA A 164 8.53 -8.57 11.66
CA ALA A 164 7.86 -7.31 11.34
C ALA A 164 8.78 -6.32 10.62
N GLY A 165 8.16 -5.47 9.79
CA GLY A 165 8.81 -4.35 9.12
C GLY A 165 8.15 -3.02 9.48
N ILE A 166 8.97 -1.98 9.70
CA ILE A 166 8.49 -0.60 9.83
C ILE A 166 9.21 0.23 8.75
N THR A 167 8.48 0.68 7.73
CA THR A 167 9.10 1.29 6.55
C THR A 167 9.69 2.67 6.82
N ASN A 168 8.87 3.59 7.27
CA ASN A 168 9.25 4.95 7.67
C ASN A 168 8.18 5.57 8.57
N VAL A 169 8.49 6.75 9.11
CA VAL A 169 7.55 7.58 9.88
C VAL A 169 7.57 8.98 9.32
N SER A 170 6.40 9.50 8.98
CA SER A 170 6.17 10.90 8.62
C SER A 170 4.80 11.36 9.09
N MET A 171 4.57 12.67 9.07
CA MET A 171 3.31 13.26 9.51
C MET A 171 2.17 12.84 8.60
N GLU A 172 1.22 12.09 9.14
CA GLU A 172 0.03 11.58 8.45
C GLU A 172 -1.02 11.19 9.51
N HIS A 173 -2.30 11.24 9.15
CA HIS A 173 -3.42 10.86 10.04
C HIS A 173 -3.39 11.52 11.42
N GLN A 174 -2.97 12.81 11.48
CA GLN A 174 -2.73 13.51 12.73
C GLN A 174 -3.96 13.56 13.66
N GLN A 175 -5.16 13.58 13.10
CA GLN A 175 -6.42 13.55 13.86
C GLN A 175 -6.63 12.26 14.66
N TYR A 176 -5.93 11.16 14.29
CA TYR A 176 -6.07 9.85 14.94
C TYR A 176 -4.79 9.41 15.68
N LEU A 177 -3.63 9.75 15.14
CA LEU A 177 -2.34 9.25 15.61
C LEU A 177 -1.56 10.27 16.45
N GLY A 178 -2.06 11.50 16.55
CA GLY A 178 -1.40 12.59 17.26
C GLY A 178 -0.69 13.60 16.34
N SER A 179 -0.38 14.75 16.89
CA SER A 179 0.15 15.90 16.16
C SER A 179 1.68 15.97 16.14
N ARG A 180 2.38 15.08 16.83
CA ARG A 180 3.85 15.01 16.87
C ARG A 180 4.36 13.75 16.20
N LEU A 181 5.53 13.83 15.57
CA LEU A 181 6.16 12.69 14.91
C LEU A 181 6.35 11.49 15.85
N LEU A 182 6.66 11.74 17.12
CA LEU A 182 6.86 10.67 18.12
C LEU A 182 5.54 9.99 18.51
N ASP A 183 4.41 10.69 18.48
CA ASP A 183 3.10 10.07 18.74
C ASP A 183 2.79 9.06 17.62
N ILE A 184 2.97 9.48 16.37
CA ILE A 184 2.80 8.61 15.19
C ILE A 184 3.78 7.43 15.23
N ALA A 185 5.04 7.69 15.62
CA ALA A 185 6.06 6.66 15.76
C ALA A 185 5.68 5.63 16.83
N TYR A 186 5.17 6.07 17.97
CA TYR A 186 4.71 5.21 19.06
C TYR A 186 3.56 4.29 18.63
N GLU A 187 2.58 4.82 17.89
CA GLU A 187 1.49 4.00 17.34
C GLU A 187 2.02 2.94 16.37
N LYS A 188 2.97 3.30 15.49
CA LYS A 188 3.58 2.34 14.57
C LYS A 188 4.44 1.29 15.26
N ALA A 189 5.08 1.63 16.36
CA ALA A 189 5.87 0.70 17.17
C ALA A 189 5.01 -0.41 17.83
N GLY A 190 3.68 -0.30 17.81
CA GLY A 190 2.78 -1.33 18.31
C GLY A 190 2.91 -2.69 17.63
N VAL A 191 3.52 -2.76 16.45
CA VAL A 191 3.82 -4.02 15.76
C VAL A 191 5.05 -4.73 16.32
N ILE A 192 5.86 -4.07 17.16
CA ILE A 192 6.97 -4.67 17.89
C ILE A 192 6.39 -5.54 19.00
N LYS A 193 6.56 -6.87 18.90
CA LYS A 193 6.09 -7.85 19.88
C LYS A 193 7.26 -8.40 20.69
N GLU A 194 6.94 -9.11 21.76
CA GLU A 194 7.93 -9.75 22.63
C GLU A 194 8.80 -10.74 21.83
N GLY A 195 10.12 -10.64 22.01
CA GLY A 195 11.11 -11.51 21.36
C GLY A 195 11.17 -11.42 19.83
N LEU A 196 10.47 -10.47 19.21
CA LEU A 196 10.39 -10.36 17.75
C LEU A 196 11.65 -9.72 17.16
N GLU A 197 12.05 -10.17 15.95
CA GLU A 197 13.01 -9.42 15.12
C GLU A 197 12.24 -8.44 14.22
N VAL A 198 12.63 -7.16 14.27
CA VAL A 198 11.97 -6.05 13.56
C VAL A 198 12.96 -5.34 12.66
N ILE A 199 12.60 -5.18 11.40
CA ILE A 199 13.39 -4.42 10.43
C ILE A 199 12.80 -3.02 10.29
N ALA A 200 13.59 -1.98 10.60
CA ALA A 200 13.12 -0.60 10.55
C ALA A 200 13.90 0.26 9.54
N GLY A 201 13.16 0.94 8.67
CA GLY A 201 13.71 1.90 7.69
C GLY A 201 13.68 3.36 8.20
N VAL A 202 13.55 3.59 9.50
CA VAL A 202 13.49 4.92 10.11
C VAL A 202 14.89 5.52 10.27
N THR A 203 15.01 6.83 10.08
CA THR A 203 16.28 7.56 10.12
C THR A 203 16.30 8.71 11.10
N GLN A 204 15.14 9.20 11.55
CA GLN A 204 15.04 10.32 12.50
C GLN A 204 15.54 9.90 13.88
N PRO A 205 16.57 10.58 14.47
CA PRO A 205 17.16 10.17 15.74
C PRO A 205 16.13 9.95 16.87
N PRO A 206 15.16 10.85 17.12
CA PRO A 206 14.19 10.63 18.19
C PRO A 206 13.30 9.40 17.98
N VAL A 207 12.98 9.05 16.71
CA VAL A 207 12.21 7.85 16.38
C VAL A 207 13.05 6.59 16.58
N VAL A 208 14.33 6.66 16.18
CA VAL A 208 15.30 5.56 16.38
C VAL A 208 15.45 5.26 17.87
N ASP A 209 15.60 6.29 18.71
CA ASP A 209 15.76 6.15 20.16
C ASP A 209 14.49 5.55 20.80
N LEU A 210 13.31 6.03 20.36
CA LEU A 210 12.03 5.48 20.80
C LEU A 210 11.94 3.97 20.48
N TYR A 211 12.25 3.59 19.22
CA TYR A 211 12.15 2.19 18.78
C TYR A 211 13.18 1.30 19.48
N GLY A 212 14.41 1.82 19.71
CA GLY A 212 15.43 1.12 20.47
C GLY A 212 14.98 0.79 21.89
N ARG A 213 14.40 1.78 22.59
CA ARG A 213 13.86 1.60 23.94
C ARG A 213 12.71 0.60 23.96
N LEU A 214 11.68 0.78 23.11
CA LEU A 214 10.52 -0.11 23.06
C LEU A 214 10.88 -1.54 22.66
N SER A 215 11.89 -1.71 21.82
CA SER A 215 12.41 -3.04 21.47
C SER A 215 13.11 -3.68 22.66
N SER A 216 13.95 -2.92 23.38
CA SER A 216 14.63 -3.42 24.58
C SER A 216 13.65 -3.85 25.67
N GLU A 217 12.61 -3.06 25.91
CA GLU A 217 11.56 -3.36 26.90
C GLU A 217 10.83 -4.67 26.61
N LYS A 218 10.75 -5.06 25.32
CA LYS A 218 10.08 -6.30 24.85
C LYS A 218 11.05 -7.43 24.53
N GLY A 219 12.34 -7.29 24.81
CA GLY A 219 13.34 -8.27 24.41
C GLY A 219 13.39 -8.51 22.89
N ALA A 220 12.89 -7.55 22.11
CA ALA A 220 12.85 -7.62 20.64
C ALA A 220 14.16 -7.15 20.04
N ARG A 221 14.57 -7.71 18.92
CA ARG A 221 15.76 -7.30 18.18
C ARG A 221 15.41 -6.32 17.07
N LEU A 222 15.85 -5.06 17.21
CA LEU A 222 15.68 -4.03 16.20
C LEU A 222 16.89 -4.01 15.25
N LEU A 223 16.66 -4.26 13.96
CA LEU A 223 17.64 -4.15 12.88
C LEU A 223 17.29 -2.96 11.99
N ARG A 224 18.19 -2.00 11.84
CA ARG A 224 17.95 -0.75 11.12
C ARG A 224 18.59 -0.74 9.74
N VAL A 225 17.79 -0.41 8.73
CA VAL A 225 18.30 -0.11 7.40
C VAL A 225 19.05 1.23 7.42
N GLY A 226 20.29 1.21 6.93
CA GLY A 226 21.23 2.33 7.01
C GLY A 226 22.28 2.19 8.12
N LYS A 227 22.10 1.23 9.05
CA LYS A 227 23.09 0.90 10.09
C LYS A 227 23.46 -0.59 10.05
N ASP A 228 22.53 -1.45 10.46
CA ASP A 228 22.74 -2.90 10.60
C ASP A 228 22.62 -3.60 9.23
N ILE A 229 21.69 -3.10 8.41
CA ILE A 229 21.46 -3.48 7.02
C ILE A 229 21.81 -2.30 6.15
N ARG A 230 22.72 -2.47 5.19
CA ARG A 230 23.16 -1.43 4.25
C ARG A 230 22.82 -1.83 2.83
N TYR A 231 22.62 -0.84 1.97
CA TYR A 231 22.40 -1.05 0.56
C TYR A 231 23.03 0.08 -0.26
N ARG A 232 23.32 -0.21 -1.51
CA ARG A 232 23.81 0.76 -2.50
C ARG A 232 23.16 0.46 -3.85
N THR A 233 22.67 1.48 -4.54
CA THR A 233 22.19 1.37 -5.91
C THR A 233 23.27 1.83 -6.87
N THR A 234 23.54 1.02 -7.90
CA THR A 234 24.51 1.30 -8.97
C THR A 234 23.85 1.06 -10.32
N SER A 235 24.58 1.28 -11.41
CA SER A 235 24.13 0.92 -12.76
C SER A 235 23.88 -0.58 -12.95
N SER A 236 24.52 -1.43 -12.14
CA SER A 236 24.33 -2.89 -12.17
C SER A 236 23.18 -3.37 -11.28
N GLY A 237 22.45 -2.49 -10.61
CA GLY A 237 21.31 -2.81 -9.75
C GLY A 237 21.54 -2.48 -8.28
N LEU A 238 20.72 -3.08 -7.42
CA LEU A 238 20.80 -2.95 -5.97
C LEU A 238 21.87 -3.91 -5.42
N HIS A 239 22.77 -3.38 -4.59
CA HIS A 239 23.69 -4.16 -3.76
C HIS A 239 23.16 -4.13 -2.32
N TYR A 240 22.99 -5.30 -1.74
CA TYR A 240 22.47 -5.50 -0.40
C TYR A 240 23.54 -6.08 0.52
N TYR A 241 23.68 -5.51 1.71
CA TYR A 241 24.63 -5.91 2.75
C TYR A 241 23.85 -6.09 4.05
N GLY A 242 23.31 -7.27 4.24
CA GLY A 242 22.52 -7.65 5.42
C GLY A 242 23.34 -8.11 6.59
N THR A 243 22.69 -8.71 7.56
CA THR A 243 23.35 -9.33 8.73
C THR A 243 23.96 -10.70 8.41
N ASP A 244 23.30 -11.46 7.53
CA ASP A 244 23.66 -12.84 7.21
C ASP A 244 24.04 -13.02 5.74
N ARG A 245 23.61 -12.10 4.86
CA ARG A 245 23.78 -12.24 3.42
C ARG A 245 24.37 -10.98 2.78
N ARG A 246 25.13 -11.22 1.72
CA ARG A 246 25.52 -10.20 0.74
C ARG A 246 25.01 -10.61 -0.62
N MET A 247 24.32 -9.69 -1.31
CA MET A 247 23.83 -9.92 -2.66
C MET A 247 24.11 -8.68 -3.50
N GLU A 248 24.64 -8.87 -4.71
CA GLU A 248 25.04 -7.78 -5.59
C GLU A 248 24.26 -7.84 -6.91
N GLY A 249 24.01 -6.68 -7.53
CA GLY A 249 23.37 -6.60 -8.84
C GLY A 249 21.92 -7.12 -8.84
N LEU A 250 21.17 -6.89 -7.77
CA LEU A 250 19.74 -7.25 -7.69
C LEU A 250 18.92 -6.31 -8.57
N GLU A 251 18.19 -6.86 -9.51
CA GLU A 251 17.27 -6.12 -10.39
C GLU A 251 15.92 -5.91 -9.67
N LEU A 252 15.49 -4.65 -9.56
CA LEU A 252 14.17 -4.30 -9.01
C LEU A 252 13.21 -3.94 -10.16
N SER A 253 12.07 -4.60 -10.22
CA SER A 253 11.01 -4.26 -11.18
C SER A 253 10.31 -2.94 -10.82
N LEU A 254 10.09 -2.68 -9.52
CA LEU A 254 9.46 -1.46 -9.06
C LEU A 254 10.39 -0.26 -9.23
N LYS A 255 9.91 0.79 -9.89
CA LYS A 255 10.68 1.97 -10.23
C LYS A 255 10.80 2.95 -9.07
N GLY A 256 11.89 3.72 -9.07
CA GLY A 256 12.16 4.78 -8.10
C GLY A 256 13.22 4.43 -7.07
N SER A 257 14.08 5.40 -6.75
CA SER A 257 15.23 5.20 -5.84
C SER A 257 14.82 4.78 -4.41
N PHE A 258 13.61 5.15 -3.97
CA PHE A 258 13.06 4.74 -2.68
C PHE A 258 12.71 3.26 -2.60
N GLN A 259 12.55 2.58 -3.73
CA GLN A 259 12.28 1.14 -3.76
C GLN A 259 13.50 0.33 -3.30
N SER A 260 14.70 0.86 -3.45
CA SER A 260 15.91 0.23 -2.90
C SER A 260 15.86 0.07 -1.37
N ARG A 261 15.32 1.08 -0.66
CA ARG A 261 15.09 0.98 0.79
C ARG A 261 13.99 -0.03 1.11
N ASN A 262 12.88 -0.01 0.36
CA ASN A 262 11.78 -0.96 0.56
C ASN A 262 12.27 -2.40 0.32
N ALA A 263 13.04 -2.63 -0.73
CA ALA A 263 13.69 -3.92 -1.00
C ALA A 263 14.65 -4.33 0.13
N ALA A 264 15.46 -3.40 0.65
CA ALA A 264 16.36 -3.70 1.78
C ALA A 264 15.61 -4.09 3.06
N ILE A 265 14.44 -3.49 3.33
CA ILE A 265 13.56 -3.90 4.44
C ILE A 265 13.02 -5.31 4.19
N SER A 266 12.52 -5.58 2.98
CA SER A 266 12.01 -6.91 2.62
C SER A 266 13.10 -7.98 2.75
N LEU A 267 14.31 -7.70 2.26
CA LEU A 267 15.46 -8.62 2.35
C LEU A 267 15.87 -8.86 3.80
N GLY A 268 15.83 -7.84 4.66
CA GLY A 268 16.06 -8.03 6.09
C GLY A 268 15.02 -8.96 6.74
N ILE A 269 13.74 -8.86 6.35
CA ILE A 269 12.69 -9.78 6.79
C ILE A 269 12.96 -11.21 6.25
N ILE A 270 13.41 -11.35 5.01
CA ILE A 270 13.81 -12.63 4.41
C ILE A 270 14.98 -13.27 5.19
N GLU A 271 15.95 -12.48 5.68
CA GLU A 271 17.01 -13.00 6.56
C GLU A 271 16.45 -13.50 7.90
N VAL A 272 15.51 -12.74 8.51
CA VAL A 272 14.81 -13.21 9.74
C VAL A 272 14.13 -14.55 9.51
N MET A 273 13.44 -14.71 8.40
CA MET A 273 12.79 -15.98 8.04
C MET A 273 13.82 -17.09 7.83
N GLY A 274 14.94 -16.80 7.18
CA GLY A 274 16.05 -17.74 7.02
C GLY A 274 16.58 -18.24 8.37
N ARG A 275 16.79 -17.34 9.36
CA ARG A 275 17.17 -17.72 10.74
C ARG A 275 16.16 -18.61 11.45
N LYS A 276 14.89 -18.51 11.06
CA LYS A 276 13.80 -19.36 11.56
C LYS A 276 13.67 -20.70 10.81
N GLY A 277 14.62 -21.00 9.91
CA GLY A 277 14.71 -22.28 9.21
C GLY A 277 13.95 -22.36 7.88
N PHE A 278 13.36 -21.27 7.38
CA PHE A 278 12.72 -21.25 6.07
C PHE A 278 13.78 -21.15 4.96
N LYS A 279 13.69 -22.08 4.01
CA LYS A 279 14.64 -22.15 2.89
C LYS A 279 14.30 -21.09 1.84
N LEU A 280 15.12 -20.04 1.77
CA LEU A 280 14.99 -18.88 0.89
C LEU A 280 16.34 -18.62 0.22
N ASP A 281 16.54 -19.24 -0.93
CA ASP A 281 17.80 -19.16 -1.67
C ASP A 281 17.93 -17.82 -2.41
N GLU A 282 19.13 -17.46 -2.83
CA GLU A 282 19.38 -16.20 -3.54
C GLU A 282 18.63 -16.12 -4.87
N ASP A 283 18.47 -17.24 -5.58
CA ASP A 283 17.74 -17.29 -6.84
C ASP A 283 16.26 -16.93 -6.65
N HIS A 284 15.61 -17.38 -5.57
CA HIS A 284 14.26 -16.99 -5.22
C HIS A 284 14.14 -15.49 -4.96
N VAL A 285 15.14 -14.93 -4.27
CA VAL A 285 15.20 -13.49 -3.99
C VAL A 285 15.33 -12.70 -5.29
N ARG A 286 16.26 -13.09 -6.17
CA ARG A 286 16.47 -12.43 -7.47
C ARG A 286 15.24 -12.48 -8.36
N ALA A 287 14.65 -13.66 -8.51
CA ALA A 287 13.44 -13.86 -9.28
C ALA A 287 12.28 -13.03 -8.72
N GLY A 288 12.06 -13.09 -7.41
CA GLY A 288 10.98 -12.36 -6.74
C GLY A 288 11.11 -10.83 -6.86
N LEU A 289 12.29 -10.26 -6.67
CA LEU A 289 12.50 -8.82 -6.83
C LEU A 289 12.28 -8.35 -8.28
N LYS A 290 12.68 -9.18 -9.25
CA LYS A 290 12.54 -8.90 -10.68
C LYS A 290 11.10 -9.05 -11.17
N SER A 291 10.33 -9.98 -10.61
CA SER A 291 8.95 -10.27 -11.01
C SER A 291 7.89 -9.51 -10.19
N THR A 292 8.30 -8.75 -9.18
CA THR A 292 7.36 -7.98 -8.33
C THR A 292 6.56 -6.99 -9.15
N PHE A 293 5.23 -7.04 -9.03
CA PHE A 293 4.31 -6.08 -9.64
C PHE A 293 3.41 -5.46 -8.57
N TRP A 294 3.41 -4.13 -8.50
CA TRP A 294 2.57 -3.36 -7.59
C TRP A 294 2.06 -2.09 -8.28
N PRO A 295 0.83 -2.09 -8.83
CA PRO A 295 0.33 -0.97 -9.61
C PRO A 295 0.20 0.31 -8.76
N GLY A 296 0.32 1.47 -9.41
CA GLY A 296 0.23 2.77 -8.75
C GLY A 296 1.45 3.14 -7.89
N ARG A 297 2.63 2.56 -8.16
CA ARG A 297 3.91 2.94 -7.55
C ARG A 297 4.95 3.17 -8.65
N LEU A 298 5.00 4.39 -9.17
CA LEU A 298 5.71 4.77 -10.40
C LEU A 298 5.47 3.73 -11.50
N HIS A 299 4.20 3.33 -11.62
CA HIS A 299 3.76 2.32 -12.57
C HIS A 299 3.81 2.88 -13.99
N VAL A 300 4.74 2.39 -14.80
CA VAL A 300 4.87 2.78 -16.21
C VAL A 300 3.81 2.04 -17.00
N PHE A 301 2.82 2.78 -17.51
CA PHE A 301 1.72 2.25 -18.30
C PHE A 301 2.07 2.24 -19.80
N SER A 302 2.70 3.29 -20.30
CA SER A 302 3.21 3.38 -21.68
C SER A 302 4.57 4.07 -21.70
N HIS A 303 5.29 3.93 -22.82
CA HIS A 303 6.66 4.45 -22.98
C HIS A 303 6.78 5.65 -23.93
N GLU A 304 5.84 5.86 -24.86
CA GLU A 304 5.91 6.91 -25.88
C GLU A 304 4.52 7.54 -26.14
N PRO A 305 4.18 8.69 -25.53
CA PRO A 305 4.87 9.32 -24.41
C PRO A 305 4.87 8.43 -23.18
N ALA A 306 5.87 8.63 -22.29
CA ALA A 306 5.90 7.92 -21.04
C ALA A 306 4.69 8.34 -20.18
N LEU A 307 3.83 7.39 -19.81
CA LEU A 307 2.71 7.60 -18.90
C LEU A 307 2.93 6.81 -17.64
N VAL A 308 3.07 7.51 -16.52
CA VAL A 308 3.42 6.95 -15.22
C VAL A 308 2.32 7.28 -14.21
N LEU A 309 1.91 6.29 -13.42
CA LEU A 309 0.90 6.44 -12.38
C LEU A 309 1.50 6.21 -11.00
N ASP A 310 1.27 7.13 -10.07
CA ASP A 310 1.75 7.02 -8.70
C ASP A 310 0.69 7.46 -7.68
N GLY A 311 0.38 6.62 -6.72
CA GLY A 311 -0.62 6.86 -5.68
C GLY A 311 -0.15 7.75 -4.53
N SER A 312 0.85 8.59 -4.72
CA SER A 312 1.32 9.56 -3.71
C SER A 312 0.20 10.52 -3.33
N HIS A 313 -0.08 10.61 -2.03
CA HIS A 313 -1.22 11.35 -1.49
C HIS A 313 -0.89 12.11 -0.19
N ASN A 314 0.38 12.28 0.13
CA ASN A 314 0.86 13.12 1.22
C ASN A 314 2.16 13.84 0.81
N PRO A 315 2.53 14.95 1.47
CA PRO A 315 3.71 15.75 1.09
C PRO A 315 5.01 14.95 1.04
N GLY A 316 5.20 14.02 2.00
CA GLY A 316 6.40 13.18 2.04
C GLY A 316 6.50 12.19 0.88
N ALA A 317 5.37 11.61 0.43
CA ALA A 317 5.32 10.74 -0.74
C ALA A 317 5.57 11.55 -2.02
N ILE A 318 4.91 12.70 -2.20
CA ILE A 318 5.12 13.59 -3.35
C ILE A 318 6.59 14.02 -3.44
N ARG A 319 7.20 14.48 -2.35
CA ARG A 319 8.64 14.83 -2.32
C ARG A 319 9.52 13.66 -2.76
N THR A 320 9.17 12.46 -2.36
CA THR A 320 9.90 11.25 -2.73
C THR A 320 9.79 10.98 -4.24
N VAL A 321 8.60 11.12 -4.82
CA VAL A 321 8.39 11.01 -6.28
C VAL A 321 9.20 12.08 -7.01
N VAL A 322 9.05 13.35 -6.65
CA VAL A 322 9.79 14.48 -7.25
C VAL A 322 11.29 14.23 -7.27
N SER A 323 11.87 13.84 -6.13
CA SER A 323 13.32 13.59 -6.00
C SER A 323 13.83 12.40 -6.83
N THR A 324 12.93 11.63 -7.42
CA THR A 324 13.23 10.38 -8.12
C THR A 324 12.96 10.47 -9.63
N LEU A 325 12.09 11.37 -10.09
CA LEU A 325 11.67 11.42 -11.50
C LEU A 325 12.86 11.53 -12.47
N ASP A 326 13.71 12.55 -12.33
CA ASP A 326 14.85 12.79 -13.20
C ASP A 326 15.93 11.69 -13.15
N LYS A 327 15.94 10.92 -12.06
CA LYS A 327 16.87 9.80 -11.90
C LYS A 327 16.34 8.52 -12.52
N THR A 328 15.01 8.45 -12.73
CA THR A 328 14.33 7.24 -13.17
C THR A 328 13.88 7.32 -14.61
N PHE A 329 13.49 8.52 -15.07
CA PHE A 329 12.95 8.77 -16.39
C PHE A 329 13.77 9.86 -17.10
N SER A 330 13.94 9.70 -18.41
CA SER A 330 14.49 10.76 -19.28
C SER A 330 13.33 11.38 -20.04
N TYR A 331 13.06 12.66 -19.83
CA TYR A 331 11.95 13.37 -20.47
C TYR A 331 12.31 14.80 -20.77
N LYS A 332 11.56 15.43 -21.69
CA LYS A 332 11.73 16.83 -22.07
C LYS A 332 10.84 17.77 -21.25
N ARG A 333 9.57 17.40 -21.10
CA ARG A 333 8.58 18.15 -20.32
C ARG A 333 7.82 17.20 -19.40
N LEU A 334 7.42 17.70 -18.24
CA LEU A 334 6.53 17.01 -17.30
C LEU A 334 5.11 17.57 -17.43
N ILE A 335 4.19 16.75 -17.88
CA ILE A 335 2.75 17.01 -17.87
C ILE A 335 2.15 16.27 -16.68
N LEU A 336 1.61 17.02 -15.74
CA LEU A 336 1.07 16.49 -14.49
C LEU A 336 -0.45 16.43 -14.55
N VAL A 337 -1.04 15.25 -14.30
CA VAL A 337 -2.47 15.07 -14.05
C VAL A 337 -2.66 14.83 -12.56
N MET A 338 -3.38 15.73 -11.87
CA MET A 338 -3.41 15.72 -10.41
C MET A 338 -4.82 15.80 -9.85
N GLY A 339 -5.20 14.76 -9.05
CA GLY A 339 -6.44 14.71 -8.29
C GLY A 339 -6.17 14.32 -6.83
N ILE A 340 -6.59 15.17 -5.87
CA ILE A 340 -6.27 15.06 -4.45
C ILE A 340 -7.56 14.93 -3.63
N MET A 341 -7.52 14.19 -2.52
CA MET A 341 -8.62 14.13 -1.55
C MET A 341 -8.66 15.40 -0.70
N ALA A 342 -9.85 15.89 -0.37
CA ALA A 342 -10.07 17.16 0.35
C ALA A 342 -9.47 17.18 1.77
N ASP A 343 -9.34 15.99 2.39
CA ASP A 343 -8.78 15.80 3.73
C ASP A 343 -7.24 15.86 3.79
N LYS A 344 -6.56 16.01 2.64
CA LYS A 344 -5.09 16.01 2.56
C LYS A 344 -4.50 17.41 2.66
N ASP A 345 -3.21 17.47 2.99
CA ASP A 345 -2.46 18.74 2.96
C ASP A 345 -2.14 19.14 1.51
N ILE A 346 -3.19 19.62 0.84
CA ILE A 346 -3.16 20.02 -0.57
C ILE A 346 -2.07 21.06 -0.83
N GLY A 347 -1.97 22.08 0.04
CA GLY A 347 -1.03 23.18 -0.15
C GLY A 347 0.42 22.71 -0.16
N SER A 348 0.79 21.86 0.79
CA SER A 348 2.15 21.29 0.85
C SER A 348 2.42 20.33 -0.30
N MET A 349 1.45 19.52 -0.72
CA MET A 349 1.60 18.63 -1.87
C MET A 349 1.85 19.42 -3.16
N LEU A 350 1.05 20.47 -3.43
CA LEU A 350 1.20 21.32 -4.62
C LEU A 350 2.56 22.03 -4.64
N LYS A 351 3.01 22.58 -3.51
CA LYS A 351 4.32 23.24 -3.40
C LYS A 351 5.50 22.35 -3.77
N GLU A 352 5.40 21.05 -3.54
CA GLU A 352 6.48 20.11 -3.85
C GLU A 352 6.53 19.74 -5.33
N ILE A 353 5.39 19.62 -6.03
CA ILE A 353 5.37 19.02 -7.36
C ILE A 353 5.08 20.04 -8.49
N VAL A 354 4.26 21.07 -8.25
CA VAL A 354 3.89 22.03 -9.29
C VAL A 354 5.11 22.76 -9.86
N PRO A 355 6.12 23.17 -9.05
CA PRO A 355 7.29 23.90 -9.58
C PRO A 355 8.15 23.13 -10.58
N ILE A 356 8.05 21.79 -10.64
CA ILE A 356 8.82 20.98 -11.59
C ILE A 356 8.01 20.57 -12.83
N ALA A 357 6.70 20.89 -12.85
CA ALA A 357 5.84 20.57 -13.98
C ALA A 357 5.83 21.71 -15.01
N ASP A 358 5.86 21.36 -16.29
CA ASP A 358 5.68 22.31 -17.39
C ASP A 358 4.19 22.64 -17.60
N HIS A 359 3.32 21.68 -17.36
CA HIS A 359 1.86 21.84 -17.45
C HIS A 359 1.15 20.99 -16.41
N VAL A 360 0.09 21.52 -15.79
CA VAL A 360 -0.70 20.79 -14.79
C VAL A 360 -2.17 20.76 -15.17
N ILE A 361 -2.77 19.57 -15.19
CA ILE A 361 -4.19 19.38 -15.37
C ILE A 361 -4.78 18.94 -14.03
N TYR A 362 -5.50 19.85 -13.39
CA TYR A 362 -6.19 19.59 -12.14
C TYR A 362 -7.52 18.90 -12.41
N THR A 363 -7.75 17.77 -11.73
CA THR A 363 -8.94 16.97 -11.94
C THR A 363 -9.38 16.31 -10.64
N ARG A 364 -10.41 15.49 -10.68
CA ARG A 364 -10.86 14.70 -9.54
C ARG A 364 -11.39 13.33 -9.98
N PRO A 365 -11.19 12.29 -9.17
CA PRO A 365 -11.91 11.02 -9.34
C PRO A 365 -13.38 11.18 -8.93
N VAL A 366 -14.22 10.27 -9.41
CA VAL A 366 -15.62 10.14 -8.97
C VAL A 366 -15.63 9.56 -7.56
N TYR A 367 -15.42 10.42 -6.57
CA TYR A 367 -15.40 10.07 -5.15
C TYR A 367 -15.81 11.28 -4.30
N GLU A 368 -16.73 11.10 -3.35
CA GLU A 368 -17.31 12.18 -2.55
C GLU A 368 -16.27 13.07 -1.85
N ARG A 369 -15.20 12.47 -1.33
CA ARG A 369 -14.12 13.19 -0.64
C ARG A 369 -13.06 13.80 -1.57
N ALA A 370 -13.26 13.77 -2.89
CA ALA A 370 -12.32 14.39 -3.81
C ALA A 370 -12.39 15.93 -3.69
N ALA A 371 -11.25 16.58 -3.69
CA ALA A 371 -11.19 18.05 -3.72
C ALA A 371 -11.71 18.57 -5.07
N ASP A 372 -12.40 19.72 -5.05
CA ASP A 372 -12.78 20.40 -6.28
C ASP A 372 -11.50 20.81 -7.06
N PRO A 373 -11.35 20.43 -8.32
CA PRO A 373 -10.18 20.75 -9.11
C PRO A 373 -9.94 22.27 -9.28
N LYS A 374 -10.99 23.08 -9.18
CA LYS A 374 -10.85 24.54 -9.15
C LYS A 374 -10.12 25.01 -7.90
N VAL A 375 -10.38 24.38 -6.75
CA VAL A 375 -9.66 24.67 -5.49
C VAL A 375 -8.19 24.30 -5.61
N LEU A 376 -7.86 23.19 -6.28
CA LEU A 376 -6.49 22.79 -6.55
C LEU A 376 -5.79 23.84 -7.43
N TYR A 377 -6.44 24.23 -8.53
CA TYR A 377 -5.95 25.25 -9.46
C TYR A 377 -5.68 26.57 -8.74
N GLU A 378 -6.63 27.08 -7.96
CA GLU A 378 -6.47 28.35 -7.24
C GLU A 378 -5.34 28.28 -6.19
N LYS A 379 -5.21 27.18 -5.46
CA LYS A 379 -4.12 26.99 -4.50
C LYS A 379 -2.74 26.87 -5.17
N ALA A 380 -2.70 26.44 -6.42
CA ALA A 380 -1.47 26.32 -7.21
C ALA A 380 -1.05 27.62 -7.90
N ARG A 381 -1.92 28.63 -7.94
CA ARG A 381 -1.59 29.94 -8.54
C ARG A 381 -0.32 30.50 -7.92
N GLY A 382 0.61 30.93 -8.78
CA GLY A 382 1.90 31.48 -8.35
C GLY A 382 2.99 30.45 -8.03
N LEU A 383 2.72 29.14 -8.19
CA LEU A 383 3.74 28.12 -8.03
C LEU A 383 4.58 27.83 -9.29
N GLY A 384 4.29 28.51 -10.40
CA GLY A 384 5.17 28.57 -11.58
C GLY A 384 4.71 27.78 -12.80
N ALA A 385 3.88 26.74 -12.68
CA ALA A 385 3.42 25.95 -13.82
C ALA A 385 2.18 26.57 -14.49
N VAL A 386 2.07 26.39 -15.82
CA VAL A 386 0.82 26.61 -16.54
C VAL A 386 -0.16 25.52 -16.16
N GLY A 387 -1.41 25.89 -15.86
CA GLY A 387 -2.41 24.93 -15.41
C GLY A 387 -3.79 25.12 -16.02
N GLU A 388 -4.55 24.05 -16.10
CA GLU A 388 -5.95 24.02 -16.52
C GLU A 388 -6.75 23.03 -15.67
N VAL A 389 -8.08 23.11 -15.74
CA VAL A 389 -9.02 22.26 -15.00
C VAL A 389 -9.73 21.34 -15.97
N ALA A 390 -9.76 20.04 -15.68
CA ALA A 390 -10.57 19.04 -16.34
C ALA A 390 -11.66 18.53 -15.40
N ALA A 391 -12.84 18.23 -15.94
CA ALA A 391 -14.00 17.82 -15.14
C ALA A 391 -13.82 16.47 -14.47
N ASP A 392 -13.16 15.55 -15.15
CA ASP A 392 -12.95 14.16 -14.73
C ASP A 392 -11.60 13.61 -15.19
N ILE A 393 -11.24 12.42 -14.73
CA ILE A 393 -9.98 11.74 -15.07
C ILE A 393 -9.85 11.40 -16.56
N PRO A 394 -10.88 10.84 -17.24
CA PRO A 394 -10.83 10.59 -18.68
C PRO A 394 -10.46 11.83 -19.49
N LEU A 395 -11.16 12.94 -19.29
CA LEU A 395 -10.88 14.20 -19.98
C LEU A 395 -9.48 14.73 -19.67
N ALA A 396 -9.03 14.62 -18.43
CA ALA A 396 -7.68 15.02 -18.04
C ALA A 396 -6.61 14.19 -18.76
N LEU A 397 -6.80 12.89 -18.88
CA LEU A 397 -5.87 11.99 -19.59
C LEU A 397 -5.84 12.26 -21.10
N GLU A 398 -7.00 12.44 -21.73
CA GLU A 398 -7.05 12.80 -23.15
C GLU A 398 -6.37 14.15 -23.41
N ARG A 399 -6.58 15.12 -22.54
CA ARG A 399 -5.93 16.41 -22.62
C ARG A 399 -4.41 16.31 -22.45
N ALA A 400 -3.95 15.53 -21.47
CA ALA A 400 -2.52 15.27 -21.24
C ALA A 400 -1.86 14.62 -22.46
N LYS A 401 -2.50 13.60 -23.03
CA LYS A 401 -2.04 12.92 -24.26
C LYS A 401 -1.97 13.89 -25.46
N ALA A 402 -2.97 14.76 -25.62
CA ALA A 402 -3.01 15.75 -26.70
C ALA A 402 -1.92 16.83 -26.59
N LEU A 403 -1.43 17.11 -25.38
CA LEU A 403 -0.35 18.08 -25.11
C LEU A 403 1.05 17.46 -25.24
N ALA A 404 1.16 16.15 -25.02
CA ALA A 404 2.44 15.48 -24.92
C ALA A 404 3.04 15.12 -26.27
N ASP A 405 4.34 15.34 -26.43
CA ASP A 405 5.16 14.74 -27.46
C ASP A 405 5.72 13.37 -26.99
N SER A 406 6.28 12.59 -27.90
CA SER A 406 6.85 11.26 -27.60
C SER A 406 7.96 11.26 -26.54
N ARG A 407 8.63 12.40 -26.33
CA ARG A 407 9.71 12.58 -25.34
C ARG A 407 9.24 13.19 -24.03
N ASP A 408 7.96 13.41 -23.84
CA ASP A 408 7.42 13.98 -22.61
C ASP A 408 7.03 12.87 -21.61
N LEU A 409 6.91 13.27 -20.35
CA LEU A 409 6.42 12.41 -19.27
C LEU A 409 5.05 12.91 -18.82
N ILE A 410 4.06 12.05 -18.89
CA ILE A 410 2.76 12.26 -18.25
C ILE A 410 2.79 11.55 -16.89
N LEU A 411 2.64 12.30 -15.81
CA LEU A 411 2.54 11.75 -14.46
C LEU A 411 1.13 11.94 -13.91
N VAL A 412 0.47 10.83 -13.56
CA VAL A 412 -0.84 10.85 -12.88
C VAL A 412 -0.61 10.58 -11.39
N CYS A 413 -0.99 11.52 -10.51
CA CYS A 413 -0.81 11.33 -9.07
C CYS A 413 -1.80 12.15 -8.21
N GLY A 414 -1.59 12.14 -6.89
CA GLY A 414 -2.33 12.90 -5.89
C GLY A 414 -3.26 12.04 -5.02
N SER A 415 -3.72 10.90 -5.52
CA SER A 415 -4.44 9.90 -4.70
C SER A 415 -4.45 8.52 -5.37
N LEU A 416 -4.67 7.49 -4.56
CA LEU A 416 -4.89 6.13 -5.08
C LEU A 416 -6.18 6.04 -5.89
N PHE A 417 -7.21 6.80 -5.54
CA PHE A 417 -8.48 6.84 -6.30
C PHE A 417 -8.30 7.46 -7.69
N THR A 418 -7.49 8.54 -7.80
CA THR A 418 -7.12 9.12 -9.09
C THR A 418 -6.40 8.13 -9.97
N VAL A 419 -5.45 7.37 -9.40
CA VAL A 419 -4.72 6.32 -10.11
C VAL A 419 -5.63 5.16 -10.49
N GLY A 420 -6.50 4.71 -9.60
CA GLY A 420 -7.45 3.63 -9.87
C GLY A 420 -8.40 3.96 -11.02
N GLU A 421 -8.98 5.15 -11.03
CA GLU A 421 -9.86 5.58 -12.12
C GLU A 421 -9.10 5.78 -13.43
N ALA A 422 -7.87 6.29 -13.37
CA ALA A 422 -7.00 6.38 -14.53
C ALA A 422 -6.69 5.00 -15.12
N LEU A 423 -6.37 4.00 -14.30
CA LEU A 423 -6.15 2.62 -14.74
C LEU A 423 -7.41 2.00 -15.36
N THR A 424 -8.58 2.22 -14.74
CA THR A 424 -9.87 1.78 -15.29
C THR A 424 -10.13 2.36 -16.69
N TYR A 425 -9.81 3.63 -16.91
CA TYR A 425 -9.96 4.27 -18.20
C TYR A 425 -8.95 3.78 -19.23
N LEU A 426 -7.69 3.62 -18.83
CA LEU A 426 -6.59 3.25 -19.72
C LEU A 426 -6.63 1.78 -20.16
N ASP A 427 -7.05 0.87 -19.27
CA ASP A 427 -7.21 -0.55 -19.54
C ASP A 427 -8.44 -1.10 -18.78
N PRO A 428 -9.65 -0.91 -19.34
CA PRO A 428 -10.91 -1.33 -18.70
C PRO A 428 -11.07 -2.85 -18.60
N VAL A 429 -10.24 -3.64 -19.29
CA VAL A 429 -10.26 -5.11 -19.22
C VAL A 429 -9.47 -5.57 -17.99
N ALA A 430 -8.21 -5.13 -17.83
CA ALA A 430 -7.38 -5.51 -16.70
C ALA A 430 -7.85 -4.84 -15.40
N TYR A 431 -8.38 -3.63 -15.48
CA TYR A 431 -8.83 -2.82 -14.33
C TYR A 431 -10.33 -2.55 -14.34
N CYS A 432 -11.13 -3.59 -14.66
CA CYS A 432 -12.59 -3.52 -14.59
C CYS A 432 -13.02 -3.25 -13.13
N PRO A 433 -13.73 -2.15 -12.84
CA PRO A 433 -14.14 -1.83 -11.48
C PRO A 433 -15.24 -2.76 -10.97
N ASP A 434 -15.44 -2.75 -9.65
CA ASP A 434 -16.59 -3.39 -9.05
C ASP A 434 -17.91 -2.75 -9.51
N PRO A 435 -19.00 -3.53 -9.58
CA PRO A 435 -20.31 -3.00 -9.96
C PRO A 435 -20.86 -1.98 -8.96
N VAL A 436 -20.39 -2.02 -7.71
CA VAL A 436 -20.71 -1.06 -6.66
C VAL A 436 -19.49 -0.17 -6.42
N ARG A 437 -19.64 1.12 -6.69
CA ARG A 437 -18.59 2.10 -6.39
C ARG A 437 -18.82 2.75 -5.03
N VAL A 438 -17.75 3.06 -4.32
CA VAL A 438 -17.79 3.98 -3.17
C VAL A 438 -17.97 5.39 -3.73
N TYR A 439 -19.13 5.99 -3.47
CA TYR A 439 -19.39 7.39 -3.80
C TYR A 439 -19.09 8.31 -2.62
#